data_9815370bb59d9bf0e9f8375c692ce03e
#
_entry.id   9815370bb59d9bf0e9f8375c692ce03e
#
_cell.length_a   1.000
_cell.length_b   1.000
_cell.length_c   1.000
_cell.angle_alpha   90.00
_cell.angle_beta   90.00
_cell.angle_gamma   90.00
#
_symmetry.space_group_name_H-M   'P 1'
#
loop_
_entity.id
_entity.type
_entity.pdbx_description
1 polymer ?
#
loop_
_entity_poly.entity_id
_entity_poly.type
_entity_poly.pdbx_seq_one_letter_code
_entity_poly.pdbx_strand_id
1 'polypeptide(L)'
;MERASAKILLLTAIPDELGQHAIQELSPLCEIRFTGVGKLRAFEATLSAVAEGDYDHIINVGTCGSFHHPGATILYPSSITQGDIYISSPFATTPISLGTGCEKTSIVSSDNFIGSDTAPSQIELLKPYDCMDMECYAIARAIAYNAERRGKAMPKLHLIKIVSDAADGTVEEWSQRIERLQATLLEATLSKIKTLTEAQ
;
A
#
# COMPACT_ATOMS: atom_id res chain seq x y z
N MET A 1 12.45 -23.41 -23.48
CA MET A 1 11.90 -23.40 -22.12
C MET A 1 11.05 -22.12 -22.02
N GLU A 2 9.73 -22.24 -21.94
CA GLU A 2 8.89 -21.11 -21.60
C GLU A 2 9.30 -20.63 -20.21
N ARG A 3 9.63 -19.35 -20.09
CA ARG A 3 9.86 -18.74 -18.78
C ARG A 3 8.52 -18.73 -18.05
N ALA A 4 8.49 -19.23 -16.82
CA ALA A 4 7.30 -19.13 -16.00
C ALA A 4 6.95 -17.66 -15.80
N SER A 5 5.70 -17.28 -16.00
CA SER A 5 5.21 -15.93 -15.72
C SER A 5 5.43 -15.57 -14.25
N ALA A 6 5.81 -14.31 -13.97
CA ALA A 6 5.98 -13.83 -12.60
C ALA A 6 4.71 -14.05 -11.78
N LYS A 7 4.85 -14.62 -10.59
CA LYS A 7 3.72 -14.83 -9.67
C LYS A 7 3.49 -13.58 -8.83
N ILE A 8 2.36 -12.92 -9.06
CA ILE A 8 2.03 -11.62 -8.48
C ILE A 8 0.86 -11.77 -7.50
N LEU A 9 1.03 -11.23 -6.28
CA LEU A 9 -0.04 -11.01 -5.31
C LEU A 9 -0.38 -9.52 -5.28
N LEU A 10 -1.65 -9.18 -5.47
CA LEU A 10 -2.17 -7.83 -5.32
C LEU A 10 -2.94 -7.72 -4.01
N LEU A 11 -2.59 -6.74 -3.20
CA LEU A 11 -3.20 -6.45 -1.91
C LEU A 11 -3.88 -5.07 -1.97
N THR A 12 -5.13 -4.99 -1.54
CA THR A 12 -5.88 -3.76 -1.34
C THR A 12 -6.71 -3.86 -0.08
N ALA A 13 -7.04 -2.75 0.57
CA ALA A 13 -7.74 -2.80 1.85
C ALA A 13 -9.16 -3.34 1.69
N ILE A 14 -9.93 -2.77 0.77
CA ILE A 14 -11.32 -3.14 0.52
C ILE A 14 -11.63 -3.21 -0.98
N PRO A 15 -12.66 -3.99 -1.39
CA PRO A 15 -13.05 -4.09 -2.80
C PRO A 15 -13.38 -2.74 -3.45
N ASP A 16 -13.93 -1.80 -2.69
CA ASP A 16 -14.39 -0.50 -3.19
C ASP A 16 -13.23 0.38 -3.70
N GLU A 17 -12.01 0.18 -3.21
CA GLU A 17 -10.84 0.92 -3.73
C GLU A 17 -10.53 0.56 -5.18
N LEU A 18 -10.70 -0.70 -5.58
CA LEU A 18 -10.50 -1.15 -6.96
C LEU A 18 -11.77 -1.01 -7.80
N GLY A 19 -12.93 -1.33 -7.22
CA GLY A 19 -14.18 -1.48 -7.95
C GLY A 19 -14.28 -2.80 -8.73
N GLN A 20 -15.50 -3.19 -9.06
CA GLN A 20 -15.77 -4.49 -9.72
C GLN A 20 -15.08 -4.63 -11.08
N HIS A 21 -15.04 -3.56 -11.86
CA HIS A 21 -14.39 -3.57 -13.17
C HIS A 21 -12.89 -3.87 -13.04
N ALA A 22 -12.19 -3.19 -12.16
CA ALA A 22 -10.76 -3.42 -11.97
C ALA A 22 -10.47 -4.83 -11.42
N ILE A 23 -11.32 -5.35 -10.51
CA ILE A 23 -11.18 -6.72 -10.01
C ILE A 23 -11.31 -7.73 -11.17
N GLN A 24 -12.27 -7.54 -12.09
CA GLN A 24 -12.44 -8.41 -13.25
C GLN A 24 -11.25 -8.37 -14.20
N GLU A 25 -10.71 -7.18 -14.48
CA GLU A 25 -9.54 -7.00 -15.37
C GLU A 25 -8.25 -7.57 -14.77
N LEU A 26 -8.06 -7.46 -13.46
CA LEU A 26 -6.83 -7.85 -12.78
C LEU A 26 -6.79 -9.32 -12.38
N SER A 27 -7.93 -9.95 -12.10
CA SER A 27 -8.02 -11.34 -11.63
C SER A 27 -7.35 -12.38 -12.56
N PRO A 28 -7.35 -12.22 -13.90
CA PRO A 28 -6.62 -13.13 -14.79
C PRO A 28 -5.10 -12.96 -14.73
N LEU A 29 -4.60 -11.83 -14.21
CA LEU A 29 -3.20 -11.42 -14.25
C LEU A 29 -2.46 -11.66 -12.93
N CYS A 30 -3.18 -11.65 -11.81
CA CYS A 30 -2.62 -11.76 -10.47
C CYS A 30 -3.63 -12.31 -9.46
N GLU A 31 -3.13 -12.85 -8.37
CA GLU A 31 -3.98 -13.17 -7.22
C GLU A 31 -4.34 -11.88 -6.47
N ILE A 32 -5.63 -11.67 -6.16
CA ILE A 32 -6.12 -10.50 -5.43
C ILE A 32 -6.57 -10.94 -4.04
N ARG A 33 -6.10 -10.23 -3.01
CA ARG A 33 -6.55 -10.40 -1.62
C ARG A 33 -6.91 -9.05 -1.00
N PHE A 34 -8.01 -9.06 -0.25
CA PHE A 34 -8.46 -7.91 0.53
C PHE A 34 -7.93 -8.02 1.94
N THR A 35 -7.21 -6.99 2.38
CA THR A 35 -6.52 -7.04 3.68
C THR A 35 -7.42 -6.60 4.84
N GLY A 36 -8.50 -5.87 4.55
CA GLY A 36 -9.22 -5.10 5.55
C GLY A 36 -8.46 -3.81 5.92
N VAL A 37 -9.17 -2.89 6.56
CA VAL A 37 -8.65 -1.58 6.96
C VAL A 37 -7.87 -1.71 8.27
N GLY A 38 -6.72 -1.03 8.33
CA GLY A 38 -5.87 -0.91 9.52
C GLY A 38 -4.76 -1.96 9.59
N LYS A 39 -3.73 -1.63 10.38
CA LYS A 39 -2.48 -2.39 10.44
C LYS A 39 -2.64 -3.84 10.88
N LEU A 40 -3.49 -4.10 11.88
CA LEU A 40 -3.63 -5.46 12.40
C LEU A 40 -4.23 -6.40 11.36
N ARG A 41 -5.34 -6.00 10.73
CA ARG A 41 -5.99 -6.79 9.67
C ARG A 41 -5.08 -6.97 8.46
N ALA A 42 -4.40 -5.91 8.07
CA ALA A 42 -3.46 -5.95 6.95
C ALA A 42 -2.29 -6.91 7.23
N PHE A 43 -1.77 -6.93 8.45
CA PHE A 43 -0.74 -7.88 8.87
C PHE A 43 -1.23 -9.33 8.78
N GLU A 44 -2.38 -9.63 9.38
CA GLU A 44 -2.96 -10.99 9.41
C GLU A 44 -3.25 -11.52 8.01
N ALA A 45 -3.96 -10.74 7.19
CA ALA A 45 -4.33 -11.14 5.84
C ALA A 45 -3.09 -11.32 4.94
N THR A 46 -2.12 -10.41 5.03
CA THR A 46 -0.87 -10.52 4.27
C THR A 46 -0.07 -11.74 4.70
N LEU A 47 0.07 -11.96 6.01
CA LEU A 47 0.81 -13.12 6.54
C LEU A 47 0.18 -14.44 6.09
N SER A 48 -1.16 -14.55 6.10
CA SER A 48 -1.87 -15.72 5.60
C SER A 48 -1.56 -15.94 4.11
N ALA A 49 -1.70 -14.91 3.28
CA ALA A 49 -1.47 -15.02 1.83
C ALA A 49 -0.03 -15.45 1.51
N VAL A 50 0.99 -14.85 2.15
CA VAL A 50 2.40 -15.21 1.89
C VAL A 50 2.83 -16.51 2.56
N ALA A 51 2.06 -17.03 3.50
CA ALA A 51 2.26 -18.37 4.04
C ALA A 51 1.69 -19.46 3.13
N GLU A 52 0.58 -19.17 2.44
CA GLU A 52 -0.11 -20.08 1.53
C GLU A 52 0.56 -20.16 0.15
N GLY A 53 1.16 -19.06 -0.32
CA GLY A 53 1.75 -18.95 -1.65
C GLY A 53 3.18 -18.41 -1.67
N ASP A 54 3.92 -18.77 -2.71
CA ASP A 54 5.21 -18.15 -3.03
C ASP A 54 4.98 -17.16 -4.18
N TYR A 55 5.36 -15.91 -3.98
CA TYR A 55 5.21 -14.81 -4.95
C TYR A 55 6.56 -14.18 -5.26
N ASP A 56 6.76 -13.75 -6.51
CA ASP A 56 7.93 -12.98 -6.93
C ASP A 56 7.75 -11.50 -6.58
N HIS A 57 6.50 -11.02 -6.76
CA HIS A 57 6.11 -9.64 -6.52
C HIS A 57 4.82 -9.55 -5.71
N ILE A 58 4.79 -8.58 -4.81
CA ILE A 58 3.57 -8.17 -4.10
C ILE A 58 3.32 -6.71 -4.45
N ILE A 59 2.11 -6.38 -4.88
CA ILE A 59 1.69 -5.02 -5.20
C ILE A 59 0.62 -4.63 -4.18
N ASN A 60 0.88 -3.63 -3.35
CA ASN A 60 -0.17 -3.02 -2.55
C ASN A 60 -0.72 -1.80 -3.30
N VAL A 61 -2.01 -1.84 -3.55
CA VAL A 61 -2.76 -0.83 -4.30
C VAL A 61 -3.83 -0.23 -3.40
N GLY A 62 -4.04 1.06 -3.45
CA GLY A 62 -5.12 1.70 -2.69
C GLY A 62 -5.00 3.22 -2.65
N THR A 63 -5.88 3.83 -1.88
CA THR A 63 -5.91 5.27 -1.66
C THR A 63 -4.92 5.72 -0.59
N CYS A 64 -4.61 7.00 -0.58
CA CYS A 64 -3.83 7.66 0.47
C CYS A 64 -4.25 9.12 0.62
N GLY A 65 -4.09 9.65 1.83
CA GLY A 65 -4.13 11.09 2.06
C GLY A 65 -2.78 11.74 1.77
N SER A 66 -2.75 13.02 1.40
CA SER A 66 -1.50 13.77 1.23
C SER A 66 -1.67 15.24 1.53
N PHE A 67 -0.70 15.82 2.26
CA PHE A 67 -0.61 17.27 2.44
C PHE A 67 0.13 17.98 1.28
N HIS A 68 0.80 17.22 0.41
CA HIS A 68 1.75 17.75 -0.58
C HIS A 68 1.33 17.54 -2.02
N HIS A 69 0.49 16.54 -2.27
CA HIS A 69 0.11 16.14 -3.62
C HIS A 69 -1.40 16.34 -3.84
N PRO A 70 -1.80 16.88 -4.99
CA PRO A 70 -3.22 17.05 -5.30
C PRO A 70 -3.93 15.70 -5.48
N GLY A 71 -5.25 15.70 -5.30
CA GLY A 71 -6.10 14.54 -5.55
C GLY A 71 -5.89 13.93 -6.93
N ALA A 72 -6.09 12.63 -7.06
CA ALA A 72 -5.85 11.80 -8.25
C ALA A 72 -4.36 11.66 -8.68
N THR A 73 -3.39 12.16 -7.89
CA THR A 73 -1.97 11.91 -8.13
C THR A 73 -1.62 10.46 -7.80
N ILE A 74 -0.95 9.76 -8.73
CA ILE A 74 -0.39 8.42 -8.46
C ILE A 74 0.99 8.58 -7.84
N LEU A 75 1.21 7.92 -6.70
CA LEU A 75 2.47 7.86 -5.98
C LEU A 75 3.00 6.42 -5.92
N TYR A 76 4.32 6.30 -5.97
CA TYR A 76 5.03 5.02 -5.86
C TYR A 76 6.03 5.09 -4.70
N PRO A 77 5.57 5.02 -3.44
CA PRO A 77 6.46 5.14 -2.30
C PRO A 77 7.55 4.07 -2.27
N SER A 78 8.74 4.47 -1.87
CA SER A 78 9.92 3.61 -1.70
C SER A 78 10.35 3.45 -0.25
N SER A 79 9.76 4.25 0.65
CA SER A 79 10.05 4.22 2.09
C SER A 79 8.74 4.25 2.89
N ILE A 80 8.66 3.39 3.90
CA ILE A 80 7.46 3.24 4.74
C ILE A 80 7.84 3.46 6.21
N THR A 81 7.05 4.26 6.91
CA THR A 81 7.20 4.51 8.35
C THR A 81 5.89 4.23 9.09
N GLN A 82 5.97 3.84 10.35
CA GLN A 82 4.80 3.75 11.23
C GLN A 82 4.56 5.10 11.92
N GLY A 83 3.37 5.67 11.75
CA GLY A 83 3.06 7.05 12.13
C GLY A 83 2.40 7.26 13.48
N ASP A 84 1.95 6.21 14.14
CA ASP A 84 1.20 6.28 15.41
C ASP A 84 1.98 5.74 16.62
N ILE A 85 3.29 5.52 16.47
CA ILE A 85 4.21 5.21 17.58
C ILE A 85 5.16 6.40 17.76
N TYR A 86 4.86 7.22 18.75
CA TYR A 86 5.63 8.41 19.08
C TYR A 86 6.57 8.16 20.26
N ILE A 87 7.29 7.06 20.22
CA ILE A 87 8.21 6.67 21.28
C ILE A 87 9.62 7.05 20.84
N SER A 88 10.33 7.80 21.69
CA SER A 88 11.74 8.16 21.47
C SER A 88 12.63 6.90 21.46
N SER A 89 13.81 7.01 20.85
CA SER A 89 14.85 5.97 20.90
C SER A 89 14.94 5.30 22.28
N PRO A 90 15.05 3.94 22.38
CA PRO A 90 15.33 3.00 21.28
C PRO A 90 14.07 2.42 20.57
N PHE A 91 12.89 2.88 20.89
CA PHE A 91 11.62 2.32 20.40
C PHE A 91 11.09 3.03 19.15
N ALA A 92 11.78 4.07 18.69
CA ALA A 92 11.41 4.78 17.45
C ALA A 92 11.40 3.81 16.26
N THR A 93 10.39 3.94 15.41
CA THR A 93 10.26 3.13 14.21
C THR A 93 11.31 3.54 13.18
N THR A 94 12.13 2.58 12.74
CA THR A 94 13.04 2.80 11.61
C THR A 94 12.26 2.66 10.30
N PRO A 95 12.40 3.60 9.35
CA PRO A 95 11.78 3.48 8.04
C PRO A 95 12.21 2.20 7.32
N ILE A 96 11.26 1.55 6.65
CA ILE A 96 11.52 0.39 5.80
C ILE A 96 11.76 0.89 4.38
N SER A 97 12.95 0.65 3.83
CA SER A 97 13.24 0.89 2.41
C SER A 97 12.86 -0.32 1.58
N LEU A 98 12.14 -0.10 0.49
CA LEU A 98 11.63 -1.18 -0.35
C LEU A 98 12.59 -1.57 -1.49
N GLY A 99 13.51 -0.71 -1.87
CA GLY A 99 14.32 -0.88 -3.09
C GLY A 99 13.47 -0.85 -4.38
N THR A 100 12.21 -0.47 -4.29
CA THR A 100 11.24 -0.28 -5.37
C THR A 100 10.58 1.07 -5.22
N GLY A 101 9.81 1.51 -6.24
CA GLY A 101 9.11 2.80 -6.20
C GLY A 101 10.01 3.96 -6.66
N CYS A 102 9.54 5.17 -6.42
CA CYS A 102 10.28 6.39 -6.72
C CYS A 102 11.19 6.76 -5.56
N GLU A 103 12.47 6.95 -5.82
CA GLU A 103 13.41 7.43 -4.81
C GLU A 103 12.88 8.72 -4.16
N LYS A 104 12.98 8.77 -2.83
CA LYS A 104 12.53 9.88 -1.98
C LYS A 104 11.02 10.02 -1.78
N THR A 105 10.18 9.14 -2.34
CA THR A 105 8.76 9.15 -2.02
C THR A 105 8.51 8.30 -0.78
N SER A 106 7.95 8.92 0.25
CA SER A 106 7.71 8.31 1.56
C SER A 106 6.23 8.16 1.86
N ILE A 107 5.88 7.08 2.56
CA ILE A 107 4.53 6.86 3.10
C ILE A 107 4.59 6.57 4.58
N VAL A 108 3.63 7.07 5.32
CA VAL A 108 3.44 6.78 6.73
C VAL A 108 2.11 6.07 6.96
N SER A 109 2.13 4.95 7.71
CA SER A 109 0.91 4.20 8.04
C SER A 109 0.47 4.45 9.48
N SER A 110 -0.82 4.76 9.68
CA SER A 110 -1.44 4.99 10.98
C SER A 110 -2.80 4.31 11.04
N ASP A 111 -3.19 3.75 12.21
CA ASP A 111 -4.53 3.18 12.40
C ASP A 111 -5.63 4.25 12.57
N ASN A 112 -5.25 5.52 12.63
CA ASN A 112 -6.19 6.62 12.66
C ASN A 112 -6.40 7.17 11.24
N PHE A 113 -7.65 7.32 10.83
CA PHE A 113 -7.99 8.13 9.67
C PHE A 113 -7.57 9.57 9.93
N ILE A 114 -6.80 10.16 9.02
CA ILE A 114 -6.32 11.53 9.15
C ILE A 114 -7.28 12.44 8.37
N GLY A 115 -7.94 13.31 9.07
CA GLY A 115 -8.96 14.20 8.54
C GLY A 115 -9.19 15.41 9.41
N SER A 116 -10.35 16.05 9.24
CA SER A 116 -10.72 17.31 9.89
C SER A 116 -10.66 17.29 11.43
N ASP A 117 -10.83 16.12 12.03
CA ASP A 117 -10.83 15.95 13.51
C ASP A 117 -9.47 15.57 14.07
N THR A 118 -8.45 15.47 13.22
CA THR A 118 -7.11 15.07 13.67
C THR A 118 -6.43 16.18 14.47
N ALA A 119 -5.86 15.81 15.61
CA ALA A 119 -5.17 16.76 16.46
C ALA A 119 -3.99 17.44 15.72
N PRO A 120 -3.80 18.76 15.87
CA PRO A 120 -2.72 19.49 15.20
C PRO A 120 -1.32 18.90 15.45
N SER A 121 -1.07 18.41 16.66
CA SER A 121 0.21 17.75 17.00
C SER A 121 0.46 16.46 16.20
N GLN A 122 -0.59 15.72 15.88
CA GLN A 122 -0.48 14.52 15.04
C GLN A 122 -0.24 14.91 13.58
N ILE A 123 -0.94 15.95 13.09
CA ILE A 123 -0.73 16.47 11.73
C ILE A 123 0.74 16.88 11.54
N GLU A 124 1.34 17.61 12.48
CA GLU A 124 2.74 18.05 12.40
C GLU A 124 3.73 16.86 12.31
N LEU A 125 3.42 15.73 12.95
CA LEU A 125 4.23 14.52 12.88
C LEU A 125 4.12 13.80 11.53
N LEU A 126 3.00 13.93 10.84
CA LEU A 126 2.72 13.26 9.56
C LEU A 126 3.11 14.11 8.34
N LYS A 127 3.13 15.44 8.48
CA LYS A 127 3.50 16.38 7.41
C LYS A 127 4.82 16.11 6.69
N PRO A 128 5.88 15.58 7.32
CA PRO A 128 7.13 15.30 6.61
C PRO A 128 7.03 14.22 5.53
N TYR A 129 5.96 13.42 5.52
CA TYR A 129 5.78 12.32 4.58
C TYR A 129 4.97 12.75 3.35
N ASP A 130 5.28 12.16 2.19
CA ASP A 130 4.59 12.48 0.92
C ASP A 130 3.12 12.06 0.95
N CYS A 131 2.83 10.94 1.57
CA CYS A 131 1.45 10.47 1.74
C CYS A 131 1.29 9.58 2.99
N MET A 132 0.03 9.29 3.32
CA MET A 132 -0.33 8.49 4.48
C MET A 132 -1.44 7.49 4.16
N ASP A 133 -1.35 6.31 4.76
CA ASP A 133 -2.35 5.24 4.68
C ASP A 133 -2.54 4.54 6.04
N MET A 134 -3.23 3.41 6.01
CA MET A 134 -3.50 2.63 7.22
C MET A 134 -2.88 1.21 7.19
N GLU A 135 -2.21 0.76 6.11
CA GLU A 135 -1.85 -0.64 5.91
C GLU A 135 -0.39 -0.91 5.54
N CYS A 136 0.25 -0.07 4.75
CA CYS A 136 1.55 -0.35 4.10
C CYS A 136 2.63 -0.86 5.06
N TYR A 137 2.74 -0.25 6.25
CA TYR A 137 3.73 -0.69 7.23
C TYR A 137 3.50 -2.12 7.69
N ALA A 138 2.25 -2.48 7.96
CA ALA A 138 1.87 -3.81 8.40
C ALA A 138 2.08 -4.85 7.31
N ILE A 139 1.74 -4.53 6.07
CA ILE A 139 2.00 -5.38 4.90
C ILE A 139 3.49 -5.67 4.76
N ALA A 140 4.33 -4.64 4.77
CA ALA A 140 5.79 -4.79 4.69
C ALA A 140 6.35 -5.66 5.83
N ARG A 141 5.86 -5.46 7.06
CA ARG A 141 6.26 -6.25 8.22
C ARG A 141 5.83 -7.71 8.13
N ALA A 142 4.63 -8.01 7.64
CA ALA A 142 4.14 -9.37 7.46
C ALA A 142 4.98 -10.14 6.43
N ILE A 143 5.32 -9.49 5.32
CA ILE A 143 6.18 -10.06 4.27
C ILE A 143 7.57 -10.38 4.83
N ALA A 144 8.20 -9.42 5.50
CA ALA A 144 9.53 -9.59 6.09
C ALA A 144 9.53 -10.71 7.15
N TYR A 145 8.55 -10.71 8.04
CA TYR A 145 8.40 -11.71 9.09
C TYR A 145 8.25 -13.14 8.52
N ASN A 146 7.42 -13.30 7.47
CA ASN A 146 7.26 -14.60 6.81
C ASN A 146 8.53 -15.08 6.13
N ALA A 147 9.23 -14.20 5.42
CA ALA A 147 10.48 -14.52 4.74
C ALA A 147 11.57 -14.96 5.74
N GLU A 148 11.72 -14.23 6.84
CA GLU A 148 12.65 -14.57 7.93
C GLU A 148 12.33 -15.94 8.53
N ARG A 149 11.08 -16.19 8.88
CA ARG A 149 10.66 -17.48 9.46
C ARG A 149 10.84 -18.67 8.55
N ARG A 150 10.66 -18.49 7.25
CA ARG A 150 10.80 -19.56 6.25
C ARG A 150 12.22 -19.70 5.69
N GLY A 151 13.13 -18.78 6.03
CA GLY A 151 14.48 -18.75 5.46
C GLY A 151 14.46 -18.58 3.92
N LYS A 152 13.45 -17.88 3.38
CA LYS A 152 13.27 -17.65 1.95
C LYS A 152 13.60 -16.21 1.57
N ALA A 153 13.94 -16.00 0.30
CA ALA A 153 14.04 -14.65 -0.25
C ALA A 153 12.71 -13.92 -0.11
N MET A 154 12.78 -12.66 0.26
CA MET A 154 11.60 -11.81 0.39
C MET A 154 11.10 -11.41 -1.01
N PRO A 155 9.79 -11.55 -1.30
CA PRO A 155 9.21 -11.03 -2.53
C PRO A 155 9.39 -9.50 -2.60
N LYS A 156 9.48 -8.95 -3.82
CA LYS A 156 9.58 -7.51 -4.01
C LYS A 156 8.23 -6.86 -3.76
N LEU A 157 8.16 -5.97 -2.77
CA LEU A 157 6.96 -5.18 -2.50
C LEU A 157 6.97 -3.90 -3.34
N HIS A 158 5.86 -3.64 -4.03
CA HIS A 158 5.60 -2.41 -4.78
C HIS A 158 4.38 -1.72 -4.20
N LEU A 159 4.43 -0.40 -4.10
CA LEU A 159 3.30 0.40 -3.65
C LEU A 159 2.80 1.26 -4.81
N ILE A 160 1.49 1.26 -5.00
CA ILE A 160 0.78 2.13 -5.95
C ILE A 160 -0.34 2.80 -5.16
N LYS A 161 -0.16 4.07 -4.87
CA LYS A 161 -1.11 4.85 -4.09
C LYS A 161 -1.68 5.98 -4.92
N ILE A 162 -3.00 6.20 -4.82
CA ILE A 162 -3.66 7.35 -5.41
C ILE A 162 -4.13 8.30 -4.32
N VAL A 163 -3.81 9.57 -4.47
CA VAL A 163 -4.24 10.59 -3.50
C VAL A 163 -5.74 10.78 -3.61
N SER A 164 -6.47 10.47 -2.54
CA SER A 164 -7.93 10.65 -2.44
C SER A 164 -8.34 12.01 -1.89
N ASP A 165 -7.53 12.55 -0.98
CA ASP A 165 -7.87 13.77 -0.24
C ASP A 165 -6.61 14.49 0.28
N ALA A 166 -6.80 15.72 0.74
CA ALA A 166 -5.74 16.54 1.33
C ALA A 166 -5.56 16.27 2.85
N ALA A 167 -6.03 15.12 3.34
CA ALA A 167 -6.08 14.79 4.76
C ALA A 167 -6.89 15.79 5.60
N ASP A 168 -7.93 16.36 5.02
CA ASP A 168 -8.80 17.39 5.58
C ASP A 168 -10.30 17.03 5.53
N GLY A 169 -10.63 15.86 4.95
CA GLY A 169 -11.99 15.37 4.78
C GLY A 169 -12.47 14.41 5.87
N THR A 170 -13.63 13.84 5.62
CA THR A 170 -14.26 12.78 6.43
C THR A 170 -14.22 11.45 5.70
N VAL A 171 -14.48 10.34 6.42
CA VAL A 171 -14.60 9.00 5.83
C VAL A 171 -15.73 8.94 4.80
N GLU A 172 -16.85 9.64 5.03
CA GLU A 172 -17.98 9.72 4.11
C GLU A 172 -17.60 10.42 2.80
N GLU A 173 -16.85 11.51 2.86
CA GLU A 173 -16.36 12.22 1.69
C GLU A 173 -15.34 11.38 0.91
N TRP A 174 -14.46 10.66 1.62
CA TRP A 174 -13.53 9.71 1.03
C TRP A 174 -14.28 8.61 0.24
N SER A 175 -15.31 7.99 0.84
CA SER A 175 -16.12 6.96 0.18
C SER A 175 -16.78 7.43 -1.11
N GLN A 176 -17.20 8.71 -1.19
CA GLN A 176 -17.77 9.30 -2.40
C GLN A 176 -16.73 9.60 -3.49
N ARG A 177 -15.47 9.79 -3.10
CA ARG A 177 -14.38 10.13 -4.04
C ARG A 177 -13.75 8.91 -4.68
N ILE A 178 -13.67 7.77 -3.98
CA ILE A 178 -12.89 6.60 -4.43
C ILE A 178 -13.37 6.06 -5.78
N GLU A 179 -14.67 6.03 -6.05
CA GLU A 179 -15.22 5.55 -7.32
C GLU A 179 -14.62 6.29 -8.53
N ARG A 180 -14.38 7.60 -8.39
CA ARG A 180 -13.81 8.42 -9.47
C ARG A 180 -12.32 8.16 -9.71
N LEU A 181 -11.64 7.54 -8.74
CA LEU A 181 -10.22 7.27 -8.77
C LEU A 181 -9.88 5.87 -9.31
N GLN A 182 -10.87 4.96 -9.34
CA GLN A 182 -10.69 3.55 -9.70
C GLN A 182 -10.07 3.36 -11.08
N ALA A 183 -10.52 4.12 -12.09
CA ALA A 183 -9.99 3.98 -13.45
C ALA A 183 -8.50 4.35 -13.54
N THR A 184 -8.08 5.44 -12.90
CA THR A 184 -6.69 5.87 -12.86
C THR A 184 -5.82 4.88 -12.08
N LEU A 185 -6.33 4.35 -10.97
CA LEU A 185 -5.63 3.34 -10.17
C LEU A 185 -5.47 2.01 -10.93
N LEU A 186 -6.51 1.58 -11.66
CA LEU A 186 -6.46 0.41 -12.53
C LEU A 186 -5.38 0.57 -13.61
N GLU A 187 -5.35 1.69 -14.31
CA GLU A 187 -4.38 1.98 -15.38
C GLU A 187 -2.93 1.92 -14.87
N ALA A 188 -2.66 2.54 -13.71
CA ALA A 188 -1.36 2.48 -13.05
C ALA A 188 -0.98 1.05 -12.64
N THR A 189 -1.96 0.26 -12.16
CA THR A 189 -1.76 -1.12 -11.73
C THR A 189 -1.46 -2.05 -12.92
N LEU A 190 -2.22 -1.94 -14.00
CA LEU A 190 -1.98 -2.71 -15.24
C LEU A 190 -0.61 -2.40 -15.84
N SER A 191 -0.22 -1.12 -15.88
CA SER A 191 1.11 -0.71 -16.34
C SER A 191 2.22 -1.34 -15.50
N LYS A 192 2.06 -1.38 -14.18
CA LYS A 192 3.03 -2.03 -13.29
C LYS A 192 3.10 -3.54 -13.53
N ILE A 193 1.97 -4.24 -13.58
CA ILE A 193 1.93 -5.68 -13.84
C ILE A 193 2.63 -6.01 -15.16
N LYS A 194 2.33 -5.26 -16.23
CA LYS A 194 2.98 -5.41 -17.52
C LYS A 194 4.50 -5.31 -17.42
N THR A 195 5.00 -4.26 -16.75
CA THR A 195 6.44 -4.07 -16.54
C THR A 195 7.09 -5.23 -15.79
N LEU A 196 6.40 -5.80 -14.78
CA LEU A 196 6.93 -6.92 -14.00
C LEU A 196 6.94 -8.25 -14.75
N THR A 197 6.01 -8.43 -15.69
CA THR A 197 5.94 -9.64 -16.52
C THR A 197 6.88 -9.59 -17.72
N GLU A 198 7.21 -8.40 -18.25
CA GLU A 198 8.12 -8.22 -19.38
C GLU A 198 9.61 -8.16 -18.98
N ALA A 199 9.92 -7.85 -17.70
CA ALA A 199 11.29 -7.69 -17.20
C ALA A 199 12.01 -9.02 -16.85
N GLN A 200 11.38 -10.17 -17.10
CA GLN A 200 11.94 -11.51 -16.91
C GLN A 200 12.45 -12.08 -18.22
#